data_29302e7afa541ed10fc7111950c71756
#
_entry.id   29302e7afa541ed10fc7111950c71756
#
_cell.length_a   1.000
_cell.length_b   1.000
_cell.length_c   1.000
_cell.angle_alpha   90.00
_cell.angle_beta   90.00
_cell.angle_gamma   90.00
#
_symmetry.space_group_name_H-M   'P 1'
#
loop_
_entity.id
_entity.type
_entity.pdbx_description
1 polymer ?
#
loop_
_entity_poly.entity_id
_entity_poly.type
_entity_poly.pdbx_seq_one_letter_code
_entity_poly.pdbx_strand_id
1 'polypeptide(L)'
;AEEFADMQALDAYLDRVVAAVAANGMDGYSFTTDPLATDATARIVEKFAAAKSEGQLLVFEGNPLSLAAADRPKVDFIALDTEKLENVQEVKLQVLNATGYAGIAPEKLLLAAEISAPLLDEDRTEFAAVDEMSRRVIEFGPLGGLAAYNISGDYYHAEMNYQTIRG
;
A
#
# COMPACT_ATOMS: atom_id res chain seq x y z
N ALA A 1 4.41 4.52 -17.67
CA ALA A 1 5.73 3.95 -18.03
C ALA A 1 6.55 4.88 -18.96
N GLU A 2 5.91 5.58 -19.90
CA GLU A 2 6.61 6.54 -20.78
C GLU A 2 7.03 7.83 -20.06
N GLU A 3 6.35 8.19 -19.00
CA GLU A 3 6.56 9.47 -18.29
C GLU A 3 7.89 9.55 -17.53
N PHE A 4 8.52 8.41 -17.23
CA PHE A 4 9.79 8.32 -16.50
C PHE A 4 10.91 7.62 -17.28
N ALA A 5 10.84 7.62 -18.61
CA ALA A 5 11.95 7.15 -19.46
C ALA A 5 13.21 8.03 -19.30
N ASP A 6 13.07 9.24 -18.81
CA ASP A 6 14.14 10.18 -18.50
C ASP A 6 14.33 10.31 -16.97
N MET A 7 15.44 9.82 -16.46
CA MET A 7 15.80 9.90 -15.04
C MET A 7 15.93 11.34 -14.54
N GLN A 8 16.28 12.30 -15.43
CA GLN A 8 16.33 13.71 -15.06
C GLN A 8 14.92 14.28 -14.83
N ALA A 9 13.95 13.87 -15.63
CA ALA A 9 12.55 14.24 -15.43
C ALA A 9 11.98 13.64 -14.15
N LEU A 10 12.34 12.39 -13.84
CA LEU A 10 12.00 11.75 -12.57
C LEU A 10 12.58 12.52 -11.39
N ASP A 11 13.85 12.85 -11.40
CA ASP A 11 14.48 13.61 -10.32
C ASP A 11 13.79 14.95 -10.08
N ALA A 12 13.50 15.69 -11.15
CA ALA A 12 12.78 16.97 -11.05
C ALA A 12 11.35 16.81 -10.51
N TYR A 13 10.67 15.70 -10.83
CA TYR A 13 9.37 15.37 -10.25
C TYR A 13 9.49 15.08 -8.76
N LEU A 14 10.43 14.22 -8.36
CA LEU A 14 10.66 13.85 -6.95
C LEU A 14 11.03 15.06 -6.10
N ASP A 15 11.83 16.00 -6.63
CA ASP A 15 12.15 17.25 -5.94
C ASP A 15 10.90 18.08 -5.63
N ARG A 16 9.95 18.16 -6.57
CA ARG A 16 8.67 18.84 -6.36
C ARG A 16 7.82 18.14 -5.29
N VAL A 17 7.78 16.80 -5.31
CA VAL A 17 7.05 16.02 -4.30
C VAL A 17 7.63 16.26 -2.91
N VAL A 18 8.96 16.19 -2.75
CA VAL A 18 9.64 16.45 -1.49
C VAL A 18 9.34 17.87 -0.98
N ALA A 19 9.41 18.86 -1.85
CA ALA A 19 9.08 20.25 -1.50
C ALA A 19 7.61 20.39 -1.07
N ALA A 20 6.69 19.73 -1.75
CA ALA A 20 5.27 19.76 -1.42
C ALA A 20 4.97 19.09 -0.06
N VAL A 21 5.59 17.94 0.22
CA VAL A 21 5.47 17.25 1.52
C VAL A 21 5.92 18.14 2.66
N ALA A 22 7.10 18.77 2.51
CA ALA A 22 7.65 19.68 3.50
C ALA A 22 6.79 20.94 3.70
N ALA A 23 6.32 21.56 2.60
CA ALA A 23 5.54 22.80 2.64
C ALA A 23 4.15 22.60 3.27
N ASN A 24 3.56 21.40 3.16
CA ASN A 24 2.22 21.11 3.66
C ASN A 24 2.22 20.30 4.98
N GLY A 25 3.38 20.03 5.57
CA GLY A 25 3.48 19.28 6.82
C GLY A 25 2.87 17.89 6.76
N MET A 26 3.10 17.19 5.64
CA MET A 26 2.56 15.84 5.44
C MET A 26 3.35 14.80 6.27
N ASP A 27 2.67 13.70 6.62
CA ASP A 27 3.22 12.65 7.50
C ASP A 27 4.18 11.69 6.80
N GLY A 28 4.45 11.88 5.50
CA GLY A 28 5.42 11.07 4.76
C GLY A 28 5.10 10.89 3.27
N TYR A 29 5.58 9.78 2.74
CA TYR A 29 5.50 9.44 1.33
C TYR A 29 4.86 8.07 1.14
N SER A 30 3.96 7.96 0.18
CA SER A 30 3.49 6.67 -0.34
C SER A 30 3.74 6.60 -1.84
N PHE A 31 4.12 5.44 -2.34
CA PHE A 31 4.38 5.25 -3.76
C PHE A 31 4.13 3.82 -4.19
N THR A 32 3.76 3.68 -5.45
CA THR A 32 3.74 2.41 -6.19
C THR A 32 4.64 2.52 -7.42
N THR A 33 5.07 1.41 -7.99
CA THR A 33 5.94 1.40 -9.16
C THR A 33 5.54 0.29 -10.12
N ASP A 34 5.89 0.49 -11.40
CA ASP A 34 5.88 -0.61 -12.36
C ASP A 34 6.96 -1.63 -11.96
N PRO A 35 6.63 -2.93 -11.80
CA PRO A 35 7.61 -3.97 -11.47
C PRO A 35 8.81 -4.06 -12.42
N LEU A 36 8.69 -3.56 -13.65
CA LEU A 36 9.75 -3.55 -14.65
C LEU A 36 10.65 -2.31 -14.56
N ALA A 37 10.26 -1.29 -13.81
CA ALA A 37 10.99 -0.02 -13.68
C ALA A 37 11.95 -0.02 -12.48
N THR A 38 12.87 -0.97 -12.40
CA THR A 38 13.75 -1.19 -11.24
C THR A 38 14.63 0.01 -10.89
N ASP A 39 15.20 0.70 -11.90
CA ASP A 39 16.08 1.84 -11.67
C ASP A 39 15.29 3.06 -11.16
N ALA A 40 14.10 3.29 -11.72
CA ALA A 40 13.19 4.34 -11.24
C ALA A 40 12.73 4.06 -9.81
N THR A 41 12.38 2.81 -9.50
CA THR A 41 12.00 2.38 -8.16
C THR A 41 13.12 2.65 -7.14
N ALA A 42 14.34 2.23 -7.43
CA ALA A 42 15.48 2.46 -6.56
C ALA A 42 15.71 3.97 -6.33
N ARG A 43 15.57 4.78 -7.39
CA ARG A 43 15.72 6.25 -7.30
C ARG A 43 14.64 6.89 -6.44
N ILE A 44 13.38 6.45 -6.54
CA ILE A 44 12.29 6.92 -5.70
C ILE A 44 12.57 6.61 -4.22
N VAL A 45 12.93 5.36 -3.94
CA VAL A 45 13.24 4.94 -2.55
C VAL A 45 14.40 5.74 -1.97
N GLU A 46 15.50 5.88 -2.73
CA GLU A 46 16.65 6.67 -2.29
C GLU A 46 16.25 8.11 -1.95
N LYS A 47 15.51 8.76 -2.86
CA LYS A 47 15.12 10.16 -2.72
C LYS A 47 14.21 10.38 -1.51
N PHE A 48 13.17 9.58 -1.37
CA PHE A 48 12.20 9.73 -0.28
C PHE A 48 12.79 9.33 1.07
N ALA A 49 13.59 8.25 1.12
CA ALA A 49 14.27 7.86 2.35
C ALA A 49 15.26 8.93 2.83
N ALA A 50 15.95 9.62 1.91
CA ALA A 50 16.88 10.72 2.25
C ALA A 50 16.15 12.00 2.67
N ALA A 51 14.95 12.25 2.13
CA ALA A 51 14.17 13.45 2.44
C ALA A 51 13.29 13.30 3.69
N LYS A 52 13.03 12.07 4.12
CA LYS A 52 12.16 11.74 5.25
C LYS A 52 12.72 12.31 6.56
N SER A 53 11.90 13.09 7.26
CA SER A 53 12.18 13.60 8.60
C SER A 53 11.79 12.59 9.67
N GLU A 54 12.25 12.80 10.91
CA GLU A 54 11.82 11.98 12.05
C GLU A 54 10.29 12.03 12.22
N GLY A 55 9.68 10.86 12.38
CA GLY A 55 8.23 10.71 12.51
C GLY A 55 7.49 10.58 11.19
N GLN A 56 8.13 10.90 10.04
CA GLN A 56 7.51 10.66 8.73
C GLN A 56 7.66 9.19 8.30
N LEU A 57 6.71 8.71 7.52
CA LEU A 57 6.66 7.34 7.01
C LEU A 57 7.00 7.30 5.52
N LEU A 58 7.61 6.19 5.11
CA LEU A 58 7.77 5.81 3.71
C LEU A 58 7.03 4.49 3.48
N VAL A 59 5.97 4.53 2.70
CA VAL A 59 5.11 3.37 2.42
C VAL A 59 5.26 2.97 0.96
N PHE A 60 5.52 1.70 0.72
CA PHE A 60 5.48 1.13 -0.63
C PHE A 60 4.17 0.37 -0.82
N GLU A 61 3.51 0.56 -1.96
CA GLU A 61 2.28 -0.12 -2.33
C GLU A 61 2.56 -1.09 -3.47
N GLY A 62 2.42 -2.39 -3.22
CA GLY A 62 2.63 -3.41 -4.21
C GLY A 62 3.40 -4.65 -3.74
N ASN A 63 3.89 -5.42 -4.70
CA ASN A 63 4.65 -6.63 -4.42
C ASN A 63 6.07 -6.29 -3.94
N PRO A 64 6.47 -6.67 -2.70
CA PRO A 64 7.80 -6.35 -2.15
C PRO A 64 8.95 -6.96 -2.95
N LEU A 65 8.71 -7.95 -3.80
CA LEU A 65 9.75 -8.51 -4.67
C LEU A 65 10.14 -7.55 -5.81
N SER A 66 9.33 -6.55 -6.13
CA SER A 66 9.70 -5.48 -7.07
C SER A 66 10.68 -4.46 -6.47
N LEU A 67 10.85 -4.44 -5.14
CA LEU A 67 11.91 -3.66 -4.49
C LEU A 67 13.22 -4.45 -4.47
N ALA A 68 14.31 -3.79 -4.81
CA ALA A 68 15.64 -4.36 -4.62
C ALA A 68 15.86 -4.71 -3.14
N ALA A 69 16.60 -5.79 -2.86
CA ALA A 69 16.82 -6.25 -1.49
C ALA A 69 17.43 -5.16 -0.58
N ALA A 70 18.28 -4.28 -1.15
CA ALA A 70 18.90 -3.17 -0.43
C ALA A 70 17.92 -2.02 -0.10
N ASP A 71 16.78 -1.95 -0.79
CA ASP A 71 15.79 -0.89 -0.62
C ASP A 71 14.66 -1.27 0.34
N ARG A 72 14.37 -2.55 0.49
CA ARG A 72 13.33 -3.05 1.40
C ARG A 72 13.46 -2.57 2.85
N PRO A 73 14.67 -2.50 3.45
CA PRO A 73 14.81 -1.96 4.82
C PRO A 73 14.49 -0.47 4.94
N LYS A 74 14.57 0.30 3.84
CA LYS A 74 14.35 1.76 3.84
C LYS A 74 12.88 2.15 3.94
N VAL A 75 11.95 1.24 3.57
CA VAL A 75 10.52 1.46 3.70
C VAL A 75 10.04 1.08 5.11
N ASP A 76 9.10 1.85 5.65
CA ASP A 76 8.53 1.60 6.97
C ASP A 76 7.42 0.56 6.89
N PHE A 77 6.55 0.68 5.88
CA PHE A 77 5.47 -0.27 5.63
C PHE A 77 5.37 -0.64 4.15
N ILE A 78 4.82 -1.81 3.91
CA ILE A 78 4.49 -2.32 2.58
C ILE A 78 3.01 -2.70 2.56
N ALA A 79 2.21 -1.97 1.79
CA ALA A 79 0.83 -2.33 1.51
C ALA A 79 0.81 -3.34 0.36
N LEU A 80 0.43 -4.58 0.66
CA LEU A 80 0.35 -5.65 -0.33
C LEU A 80 -0.87 -5.45 -1.23
N ASP A 81 -0.74 -5.78 -2.51
CA ASP A 81 -1.85 -5.75 -3.49
C ASP A 81 -2.87 -6.87 -3.19
N THR A 82 -3.61 -6.72 -2.11
CA THR A 82 -4.61 -7.71 -1.67
C THR A 82 -6.04 -7.25 -1.93
N GLU A 83 -6.24 -6.00 -2.33
CA GLU A 83 -7.56 -5.40 -2.54
C GLU A 83 -8.38 -6.05 -3.66
N LYS A 84 -7.71 -6.73 -4.59
CA LYS A 84 -8.34 -7.42 -5.73
C LYS A 84 -8.39 -8.93 -5.58
N LEU A 85 -7.98 -9.46 -4.43
CA LEU A 85 -7.95 -10.89 -4.20
C LEU A 85 -9.30 -11.38 -3.67
N GLU A 86 -9.87 -12.37 -4.35
CA GLU A 86 -11.19 -12.89 -4.04
C GLU A 86 -11.19 -13.95 -2.93
N ASN A 87 -10.03 -14.54 -2.67
CA ASN A 87 -9.96 -15.61 -1.69
C ASN A 87 -8.76 -15.48 -0.74
N VAL A 88 -8.97 -15.99 0.45
CA VAL A 88 -8.02 -15.95 1.57
C VAL A 88 -6.72 -16.70 1.29
N GLN A 89 -6.74 -17.72 0.45
CA GLN A 89 -5.53 -18.48 0.16
C GLN A 89 -4.56 -17.64 -0.67
N GLU A 90 -5.07 -16.78 -1.55
CA GLU A 90 -4.26 -15.84 -2.31
C GLU A 90 -3.64 -14.78 -1.39
N VAL A 91 -4.43 -14.22 -0.47
CA VAL A 91 -3.92 -13.29 0.55
C VAL A 91 -2.81 -13.95 1.38
N LYS A 92 -3.04 -15.17 1.83
CA LYS A 92 -2.03 -15.95 2.57
C LYS A 92 -0.75 -16.15 1.75
N LEU A 93 -0.89 -16.46 0.48
CA LEU A 93 0.26 -16.62 -0.42
C LEU A 93 1.07 -15.32 -0.56
N GLN A 94 0.39 -14.16 -0.68
CA GLN A 94 1.06 -12.86 -0.73
C GLN A 94 1.86 -12.59 0.56
N VAL A 95 1.27 -12.84 1.73
CA VAL A 95 1.97 -12.68 3.01
C VAL A 95 3.17 -13.62 3.12
N LEU A 96 3.02 -14.90 2.72
CA LEU A 96 4.11 -15.87 2.74
C LEU A 96 5.23 -15.50 1.76
N ASN A 97 4.90 -14.96 0.59
CA ASN A 97 5.88 -14.47 -0.37
C ASN A 97 6.64 -13.25 0.20
N ALA A 98 5.93 -12.32 0.80
CA ALA A 98 6.54 -11.14 1.40
C ALA A 98 7.48 -11.50 2.57
N THR A 99 7.07 -12.40 3.45
CA THR A 99 7.87 -12.79 4.61
C THR A 99 8.98 -13.77 4.24
N GLY A 100 8.66 -14.81 3.49
CA GLY A 100 9.58 -15.91 3.19
C GLY A 100 10.58 -15.57 2.10
N TYR A 101 10.15 -14.99 0.98
CA TYR A 101 11.03 -14.69 -0.14
C TYR A 101 11.58 -13.27 -0.14
N ALA A 102 10.75 -12.28 0.19
CA ALA A 102 11.23 -10.91 0.25
C ALA A 102 11.92 -10.58 1.59
N GLY A 103 11.76 -11.39 2.62
CA GLY A 103 12.37 -11.21 3.94
C GLY A 103 11.82 -10.01 4.70
N ILE A 104 10.56 -9.63 4.44
CA ILE A 104 9.91 -8.51 5.13
C ILE A 104 9.41 -8.99 6.50
N ALA A 105 9.68 -8.22 7.53
CA ALA A 105 9.14 -8.47 8.86
C ALA A 105 7.61 -8.31 8.84
N PRO A 106 6.83 -9.25 9.42
CA PRO A 106 5.36 -9.24 9.34
C PRO A 106 4.74 -7.92 9.80
N GLU A 107 5.29 -7.29 10.83
CA GLU A 107 4.83 -6.01 11.38
C GLU A 107 4.99 -4.81 10.43
N LYS A 108 5.70 -4.96 9.33
CA LYS A 108 5.79 -3.97 8.25
C LYS A 108 4.75 -4.18 7.15
N LEU A 109 4.01 -5.27 7.18
CA LEU A 109 3.03 -5.59 6.13
C LEU A 109 1.66 -5.03 6.48
N LEU A 110 1.04 -4.35 5.51
CA LEU A 110 -0.35 -3.94 5.52
C LEU A 110 -1.10 -4.76 4.48
N LEU A 111 -2.28 -5.26 4.83
CA LEU A 111 -3.19 -5.83 3.85
C LEU A 111 -4.03 -4.70 3.25
N ALA A 112 -3.97 -4.54 1.94
CA ALA A 112 -4.80 -3.56 1.24
C ALA A 112 -6.22 -4.06 1.08
N ALA A 113 -7.19 -3.18 1.33
CA ALA A 113 -8.61 -3.42 1.11
C ALA A 113 -9.22 -2.23 0.39
N GLU A 114 -9.88 -2.46 -0.73
CA GLU A 114 -10.65 -1.45 -1.43
C GLU A 114 -12.06 -1.39 -0.90
N ILE A 115 -12.49 -0.19 -0.51
CA ILE A 115 -13.88 0.07 -0.13
C ILE A 115 -14.54 0.70 -1.34
N SER A 116 -15.00 -0.14 -2.26
CA SER A 116 -15.78 0.36 -3.37
C SER A 116 -17.20 0.64 -2.94
N ALA A 117 -17.73 1.76 -3.43
CA ALA A 117 -19.13 2.08 -3.27
C ALA A 117 -19.94 1.05 -4.07
N PRO A 118 -20.79 0.21 -3.46
CA PRO A 118 -21.64 -0.73 -4.17
C PRO A 118 -22.78 0.04 -4.82
N LEU A 119 -22.46 0.92 -5.77
CA LEU A 119 -23.49 1.73 -6.39
C LEU A 119 -24.37 0.94 -7.35
N LEU A 120 -23.97 -0.24 -7.79
CA LEU A 120 -24.67 -0.89 -8.90
C LEU A 120 -24.61 -2.42 -8.93
N ASP A 121 -24.01 -3.12 -7.99
CA ASP A 121 -23.93 -4.58 -8.10
C ASP A 121 -24.48 -5.29 -6.85
N GLU A 122 -25.37 -6.24 -7.09
CA GLU A 122 -26.01 -7.06 -6.05
C GLU A 122 -25.03 -8.06 -5.40
N ASP A 123 -23.84 -8.21 -5.95
CA ASP A 123 -22.78 -9.08 -5.43
C ASP A 123 -21.93 -8.38 -4.36
N ARG A 124 -22.33 -8.56 -3.14
CA ARG A 124 -21.77 -7.98 -1.90
C ARG A 124 -20.48 -8.65 -1.42
N THR A 125 -19.65 -9.13 -2.29
CA THR A 125 -18.41 -9.83 -1.92
C THR A 125 -17.38 -8.93 -1.26
N GLU A 126 -17.43 -7.63 -1.50
CA GLU A 126 -16.41 -6.68 -1.05
C GLU A 126 -16.39 -6.44 0.46
N PHE A 127 -17.55 -6.30 1.10
CA PHE A 127 -17.60 -6.16 2.56
C PHE A 127 -17.27 -7.47 3.28
N ALA A 128 -17.67 -8.58 2.72
CA ALA A 128 -17.30 -9.89 3.24
C ALA A 128 -15.78 -10.11 3.14
N ALA A 129 -15.15 -9.63 2.06
CA ALA A 129 -13.71 -9.69 1.88
C ALA A 129 -12.96 -8.83 2.92
N VAL A 130 -13.43 -7.61 3.19
CA VAL A 130 -12.83 -6.73 4.21
C VAL A 130 -12.98 -7.33 5.61
N ASP A 131 -14.16 -7.83 5.98
CA ASP A 131 -14.38 -8.49 7.26
C ASP A 131 -13.51 -9.75 7.40
N GLU A 132 -13.42 -10.55 6.36
CA GLU A 132 -12.57 -11.73 6.35
C GLU A 132 -11.09 -11.38 6.42
N MET A 133 -10.62 -10.35 5.69
CA MET A 133 -9.25 -9.84 5.81
C MET A 133 -8.93 -9.35 7.21
N SER A 134 -9.85 -8.62 7.84
CA SER A 134 -9.67 -8.13 9.20
C SER A 134 -9.49 -9.28 10.19
N ARG A 135 -10.25 -10.34 10.04
CA ARG A 135 -10.10 -11.58 10.83
C ARG A 135 -8.78 -12.29 10.54
N ARG A 136 -8.32 -12.25 9.29
CA ARG A 136 -7.07 -12.89 8.86
C ARG A 136 -5.82 -12.15 9.31
N VAL A 137 -5.88 -10.84 9.52
CA VAL A 137 -4.78 -10.11 10.20
C VAL A 137 -4.46 -10.75 11.56
N ILE A 138 -5.49 -11.16 12.31
CA ILE A 138 -5.33 -11.86 13.60
C ILE A 138 -4.72 -13.26 13.40
N GLU A 139 -5.11 -13.97 12.35
CA GLU A 139 -4.60 -15.31 12.06
C GLU A 139 -3.12 -15.34 11.66
N PHE A 140 -2.68 -14.34 10.87
CA PHE A 140 -1.29 -14.25 10.45
C PHE A 140 -0.33 -13.75 11.55
N GLY A 141 -0.87 -13.28 12.68
CA GLY A 141 -0.10 -12.70 13.77
C GLY A 141 0.43 -11.33 13.41
N PRO A 142 1.34 -10.73 14.14
CA PRO A 142 1.53 -9.29 14.25
C PRO A 142 1.89 -8.63 12.90
N LEU A 143 0.91 -8.52 12.01
CA LEU A 143 1.01 -7.67 10.83
C LEU A 143 0.94 -6.21 11.25
N GLY A 144 1.44 -5.30 10.37
CA GLY A 144 1.39 -3.86 10.60
C GLY A 144 -0.03 -3.29 10.63
N GLY A 145 -0.96 -3.91 9.90
CA GLY A 145 -2.36 -3.49 9.89
C GLY A 145 -3.05 -3.64 8.54
N LEU A 146 -4.01 -2.76 8.30
CA LEU A 146 -4.78 -2.65 7.05
C LEU A 146 -4.49 -1.32 6.36
N ALA A 147 -4.45 -1.33 5.03
CA ALA A 147 -4.47 -0.15 4.20
C ALA A 147 -5.82 -0.09 3.47
N ALA A 148 -6.63 0.93 3.76
CA ALA A 148 -7.95 1.08 3.16
C ALA A 148 -7.89 2.09 2.01
N TYR A 149 -8.35 1.67 0.82
CA TYR A 149 -8.51 2.52 -0.35
C TYR A 149 -9.97 2.91 -0.54
N ASN A 150 -10.23 4.06 -1.15
CA ASN A 150 -11.57 4.58 -1.42
C ASN A 150 -12.46 4.70 -0.18
N ILE A 151 -11.90 5.13 0.94
CA ILE A 151 -12.60 5.27 2.23
C ILE A 151 -13.84 6.17 2.13
N SER A 152 -13.91 7.05 1.13
CA SER A 152 -15.11 7.84 0.84
C SER A 152 -16.33 6.96 0.54
N GLY A 153 -16.13 5.77 -0.03
CA GLY A 153 -17.19 4.79 -0.23
C GLY A 153 -17.87 4.36 1.06
N ASP A 154 -17.11 4.25 2.16
CA ASP A 154 -17.61 3.88 3.47
C ASP A 154 -18.55 4.95 4.09
N TYR A 155 -18.35 6.22 3.76
CA TYR A 155 -19.18 7.33 4.26
C TYR A 155 -20.49 7.51 3.52
N TYR A 156 -20.56 7.15 2.25
CA TYR A 156 -21.74 7.38 1.40
C TYR A 156 -22.80 6.27 1.51
N HIS A 157 -22.57 5.23 2.30
CA HIS A 157 -23.48 4.10 2.47
C HIS A 157 -24.42 4.21 3.67
N ALA A 158 -24.43 5.32 4.39
CA ALA A 158 -25.27 5.53 5.59
C ALA A 158 -26.78 5.31 5.35
N GLU A 159 -27.23 5.42 4.10
CA GLU A 159 -28.65 5.23 3.75
C GLU A 159 -29.07 3.77 3.56
N MET A 160 -28.13 2.84 3.51
CA MET A 160 -28.37 1.45 3.09
C MET A 160 -28.22 0.40 4.19
N ASN A 161 -28.10 0.77 5.46
CA ASN A 161 -27.89 -0.15 6.60
C ASN A 161 -26.68 -1.07 6.49
N TYR A 162 -25.62 -0.64 5.82
CA TYR A 162 -24.38 -1.37 5.79
C TYR A 162 -23.56 -1.10 7.05
N GLN A 163 -22.89 -2.13 7.53
CA GLN A 163 -21.86 -1.96 8.54
C GLN A 163 -20.65 -1.30 7.87
N THR A 164 -20.22 -0.18 8.39
CA THR A 164 -19.00 0.48 7.96
C THR A 164 -17.78 -0.13 8.66
N ILE A 165 -16.59 0.13 8.16
CA ILE A 165 -15.33 -0.27 8.84
C ILE A 165 -15.25 0.33 10.25
N ARG A 166 -16.01 1.40 10.51
CA ARG A 166 -16.11 2.05 11.83
C ARG A 166 -17.21 1.48 12.72
N GLY A 167 -18.05 0.60 12.17
CA GLY A 167 -19.24 0.06 12.84
C GLY A 167 -19.00 -1.08 13.81
#